data_53fc6098fc9c5409d7588575c4d9a8c4
#
_entry.id   53fc6098fc9c5409d7588575c4d9a8c4
#
_cell.length_a   1.000
_cell.length_b   1.000
_cell.length_c   1.000
_cell.angle_alpha   90.00
_cell.angle_beta   90.00
_cell.angle_gamma   90.00
#
_symmetry.space_group_name_H-M   'P 1'
#
loop_
_entity.id
_entity.type
_entity.pdbx_description
1 polymer ?
#
loop_
_entity_poly.entity_id
_entity_poly.type
_entity_poly.pdbx_seq_one_letter_code
_entity_poly.pdbx_strand_id
1 'polypeptide(L)'
;IYASRVLSCPIPYYRNDLTETPLVEKLIYHIEMTYKISLSQFEIDFLCFPFNIRFIDTLSKPSYQSEQLANIFQGIVKKVKETMLVNFDDEELFEEIKSHLGPLINRLIFHVQANDIFHGEVQTQYPFAFEMAKIAGEELSAIFGSELELSEIGYLALYFEMILRKQNSAVKGSRKQIAVV
;
A
#
# COMPACT_ATOMS: atom_id res chain seq x y z
N ILE A 1 -15.33 -14.70 -6.29
CA ILE A 1 -15.65 -15.26 -7.63
C ILE A 1 -16.43 -14.24 -8.47
N TYR A 2 -17.47 -13.59 -7.93
CA TYR A 2 -18.25 -12.60 -8.69
C TYR A 2 -17.45 -11.35 -9.05
N ALA A 3 -16.65 -10.85 -8.11
CA ALA A 3 -15.82 -9.67 -8.32
C ALA A 3 -14.73 -9.88 -9.38
N SER A 4 -14.10 -11.08 -9.40
CA SER A 4 -13.06 -11.39 -10.40
C SER A 4 -13.60 -11.52 -11.82
N ARG A 5 -14.86 -11.92 -11.99
CA ARG A 5 -15.51 -11.96 -13.32
C ARG A 5 -15.79 -10.58 -13.89
N VAL A 6 -15.89 -9.55 -13.05
CA VAL A 6 -16.02 -8.15 -13.47
C VAL A 6 -14.66 -7.56 -13.83
N LEU A 7 -13.57 -8.07 -13.26
CA LEU A 7 -12.21 -7.67 -13.56
C LEU A 7 -11.72 -8.42 -14.79
N SER A 8 -12.05 -7.92 -15.97
CA SER A 8 -11.62 -8.49 -17.25
C SER A 8 -10.20 -8.10 -17.69
N CYS A 9 -9.45 -7.39 -16.83
CA CYS A 9 -8.09 -6.92 -17.10
C CYS A 9 -7.05 -7.68 -16.29
N PRO A 10 -5.84 -7.92 -16.84
CA PRO A 10 -4.71 -8.36 -16.02
C PRO A 10 -4.47 -7.38 -14.89
N ILE A 11 -4.30 -7.89 -13.67
CA ILE A 11 -3.95 -7.06 -12.52
C ILE A 11 -2.51 -6.57 -12.74
N PRO A 12 -2.29 -5.28 -13.03
CA PRO A 12 -0.94 -4.78 -13.26
C PRO A 12 -0.11 -4.93 -11.99
N TYR A 13 1.12 -5.40 -12.14
CA TYR A 13 2.11 -5.54 -11.06
C TYR A 13 1.79 -6.59 -9.98
N TYR A 14 0.69 -7.32 -10.07
CA TYR A 14 0.39 -8.38 -9.11
C TYR A 14 1.07 -9.69 -9.52
N ARG A 15 1.82 -10.27 -8.59
CA ARG A 15 2.38 -11.60 -8.70
C ARG A 15 1.85 -12.49 -7.58
N ASN A 16 1.17 -13.55 -7.95
CA ASN A 16 0.63 -14.51 -7.02
C ASN A 16 1.62 -15.68 -6.80
N ASP A 17 2.54 -15.50 -5.86
CA ASP A 17 3.51 -16.53 -5.51
C ASP A 17 2.91 -17.69 -4.68
N LEU A 18 1.66 -17.56 -4.23
CA LEU A 18 0.97 -18.59 -3.44
C LEU A 18 0.33 -19.68 -4.29
N THR A 19 0.16 -19.48 -5.60
CA THR A 19 -0.44 -20.49 -6.48
C THR A 19 0.34 -21.79 -6.49
N GLU A 20 1.65 -21.74 -6.22
CA GLU A 20 2.55 -22.91 -6.15
C GLU A 20 2.57 -23.56 -4.76
N THR A 21 1.77 -23.09 -3.80
CA THR A 21 1.74 -23.70 -2.47
C THR A 21 0.78 -24.89 -2.46
N PRO A 22 1.15 -26.02 -1.83
CA PRO A 22 0.30 -27.24 -1.81
C PRO A 22 -1.08 -27.02 -1.21
N LEU A 23 -1.24 -26.00 -0.35
CA LEU A 23 -2.53 -25.64 0.24
C LEU A 23 -3.46 -25.01 -0.78
N VAL A 24 -2.95 -24.06 -1.56
CA VAL A 24 -3.71 -23.35 -2.57
C VAL A 24 -4.05 -24.26 -3.75
N GLU A 25 -3.12 -25.10 -4.19
CA GLU A 25 -3.37 -26.12 -5.23
C GLU A 25 -4.53 -27.06 -4.82
N LYS A 26 -4.51 -27.55 -3.59
CA LYS A 26 -5.60 -28.39 -3.07
C LYS A 26 -6.92 -27.64 -2.99
N LEU A 27 -6.90 -26.38 -2.58
CA LEU A 27 -8.11 -25.54 -2.51
C LEU A 27 -8.72 -25.34 -3.90
N ILE A 28 -7.90 -24.96 -4.89
CA ILE A 28 -8.31 -24.78 -6.27
C ILE A 28 -8.92 -26.09 -6.81
N TYR A 29 -8.17 -27.19 -6.69
CA TYR A 29 -8.62 -28.51 -7.14
C TYR A 29 -9.98 -28.88 -6.50
N HIS A 30 -10.14 -28.69 -5.19
CA HIS A 30 -11.38 -29.01 -4.50
C HIS A 30 -12.56 -28.16 -4.99
N ILE A 31 -12.35 -26.87 -5.24
CA ILE A 31 -13.38 -25.98 -5.76
C ILE A 31 -13.78 -26.42 -7.19
N GLU A 32 -12.81 -26.62 -8.06
CA GLU A 32 -13.05 -27.02 -9.46
C GLU A 32 -13.81 -28.33 -9.56
N MET A 33 -13.39 -29.33 -8.77
CA MET A 33 -14.03 -30.66 -8.75
C MET A 33 -15.45 -30.62 -8.14
N THR A 34 -15.64 -29.85 -7.05
CA THR A 34 -16.95 -29.80 -6.36
C THR A 34 -17.99 -29.08 -7.21
N TYR A 35 -17.61 -27.96 -7.82
CA TYR A 35 -18.55 -27.13 -8.58
C TYR A 35 -18.51 -27.39 -10.07
N LYS A 36 -17.67 -28.31 -10.55
CA LYS A 36 -17.48 -28.65 -11.97
C LYS A 36 -17.24 -27.42 -12.83
N ILE A 37 -16.36 -26.55 -12.36
CA ILE A 37 -15.94 -25.32 -13.02
C ILE A 37 -14.43 -25.35 -13.23
N SER A 38 -13.94 -24.54 -14.16
CA SER A 38 -12.52 -24.21 -14.25
C SER A 38 -12.35 -22.75 -13.85
N LEU A 39 -11.42 -22.50 -12.92
CA LEU A 39 -11.12 -21.17 -12.44
C LEU A 39 -10.15 -20.47 -13.39
N SER A 40 -10.48 -19.24 -13.76
CA SER A 40 -9.55 -18.35 -14.46
C SER A 40 -8.42 -17.91 -13.53
N GLN A 41 -7.30 -17.45 -14.10
CA GLN A 41 -6.19 -16.93 -13.28
C GLN A 41 -6.64 -15.80 -12.33
N PHE A 42 -7.56 -14.94 -12.76
CA PHE A 42 -8.10 -13.87 -11.90
C PHE A 42 -8.90 -14.40 -10.71
N GLU A 43 -9.68 -15.46 -10.91
CA GLU A 43 -10.42 -16.09 -9.83
C GLU A 43 -9.47 -16.76 -8.84
N ILE A 44 -8.40 -17.36 -9.32
CA ILE A 44 -7.33 -17.94 -8.49
C ILE A 44 -6.63 -16.83 -7.70
N ASP A 45 -6.23 -15.74 -8.34
CA ASP A 45 -5.59 -14.60 -7.70
C ASP A 45 -6.47 -13.98 -6.63
N PHE A 46 -7.77 -13.84 -6.90
CA PHE A 46 -8.75 -13.36 -5.93
C PHE A 46 -8.93 -14.31 -4.73
N LEU A 47 -8.95 -15.62 -4.97
CA LEU A 47 -9.00 -16.62 -3.89
C LEU A 47 -7.74 -16.61 -3.02
N CYS A 48 -6.58 -16.33 -3.61
CA CYS A 48 -5.30 -16.24 -2.91
C CYS A 48 -5.11 -14.93 -2.14
N PHE A 49 -5.85 -13.88 -2.51
CA PHE A 49 -5.70 -12.55 -1.94
C PHE A 49 -5.79 -12.50 -0.40
N PRO A 50 -6.76 -13.13 0.29
CA PRO A 50 -6.81 -13.13 1.76
C PRO A 50 -5.58 -13.78 2.41
N PHE A 51 -4.97 -14.75 1.73
CA PHE A 51 -3.75 -15.39 2.21
C PHE A 51 -2.54 -14.47 1.99
N ASN A 52 -2.47 -13.78 0.85
CA ASN A 52 -1.42 -12.84 0.54
C ASN A 52 -1.38 -11.66 1.53
N ILE A 53 -2.53 -11.15 1.97
CA ILE A 53 -2.58 -10.06 2.96
C ILE A 53 -2.09 -10.53 4.34
N ARG A 54 -2.45 -11.75 4.75
CA ARG A 54 -2.14 -12.24 6.10
C ARG A 54 -0.75 -12.85 6.25
N PHE A 55 -0.16 -13.33 5.16
CA PHE A 55 1.10 -14.07 5.19
C PHE A 55 2.30 -13.27 4.66
N ILE A 56 2.10 -12.01 4.24
CA ILE A 56 3.21 -11.15 3.77
C ILE A 56 4.27 -10.98 4.86
N ASP A 57 3.88 -10.90 6.14
CA ASP A 57 4.82 -10.79 7.26
C ASP A 57 5.62 -12.08 7.55
N THR A 58 5.14 -13.23 7.05
CA THR A 58 5.75 -14.54 7.38
C THR A 58 6.45 -15.22 6.20
N LEU A 59 6.13 -14.86 4.97
CA LEU A 59 6.73 -15.43 3.77
C LEU A 59 7.53 -14.35 3.03
N SER A 60 8.78 -14.31 3.30
CA SER A 60 9.87 -13.42 2.88
C SER A 60 9.99 -13.03 1.39
N LYS A 61 8.92 -13.02 0.61
CA LYS A 61 8.95 -12.54 -0.77
C LYS A 61 7.87 -11.48 -0.96
N PRO A 62 8.25 -10.21 -1.17
CA PRO A 62 7.28 -9.17 -1.51
C PRO A 62 6.54 -9.54 -2.79
N SER A 63 5.21 -9.41 -2.79
CA SER A 63 4.33 -9.66 -3.96
C SER A 63 4.66 -8.74 -5.14
N TYR A 64 5.43 -7.70 -4.90
CA TYR A 64 6.00 -6.78 -5.89
C TYR A 64 7.50 -6.94 -5.93
N GLN A 65 8.08 -6.93 -7.13
CA GLN A 65 9.52 -6.74 -7.24
C GLN A 65 9.87 -5.42 -6.56
N SER A 66 10.87 -5.42 -5.70
CA SER A 66 11.26 -4.23 -4.91
C SER A 66 11.48 -2.99 -5.77
N GLU A 67 11.92 -3.16 -7.01
CA GLU A 67 12.13 -2.11 -7.99
C GLU A 67 10.80 -1.47 -8.45
N GLN A 68 9.75 -2.28 -8.68
CA GLN A 68 8.44 -1.74 -9.09
C GLN A 68 7.79 -0.94 -7.95
N LEU A 69 7.88 -1.44 -6.72
CA LEU A 69 7.37 -0.75 -5.55
C LEU A 69 8.12 0.58 -5.33
N ALA A 70 9.44 0.58 -5.51
CA ALA A 70 10.25 1.77 -5.41
C ALA A 70 9.87 2.81 -6.49
N ASN A 71 9.62 2.38 -7.73
CA ASN A 71 9.20 3.28 -8.80
C ASN A 71 7.83 3.92 -8.53
N ILE A 72 6.85 3.16 -8.04
CA ILE A 72 5.55 3.68 -7.63
C ILE A 72 5.73 4.69 -6.49
N PHE A 73 6.52 4.34 -5.48
CA PHE A 73 6.81 5.22 -4.36
C PHE A 73 7.47 6.53 -4.79
N GLN A 74 8.45 6.49 -5.70
CA GLN A 74 9.10 7.69 -6.24
C GLN A 74 8.10 8.61 -6.97
N GLY A 75 7.15 8.05 -7.72
CA GLY A 75 6.07 8.83 -8.35
C GLY A 75 5.22 9.56 -7.30
N ILE A 76 4.81 8.85 -6.26
CA ILE A 76 4.03 9.40 -5.14
C ILE A 76 4.79 10.55 -4.46
N VAL A 77 6.03 10.30 -4.06
CA VAL A 77 6.86 11.28 -3.33
C VAL A 77 7.10 12.53 -4.17
N LYS A 78 7.44 12.36 -5.43
CA LYS A 78 7.61 13.47 -6.37
C LYS A 78 6.36 14.33 -6.42
N LYS A 79 5.19 13.72 -6.60
CA LYS A 79 3.91 14.43 -6.67
C LYS A 79 3.61 15.22 -5.39
N VAL A 80 3.82 14.59 -4.23
CA VAL A 80 3.61 15.23 -2.92
C VAL A 80 4.55 16.42 -2.74
N LYS A 81 5.85 16.24 -3.01
CA LYS A 81 6.85 17.31 -2.86
C LYS A 81 6.57 18.50 -3.76
N GLU A 82 6.22 18.25 -5.03
CA GLU A 82 5.92 19.29 -6.01
C GLU A 82 4.63 20.04 -5.66
N THR A 83 3.60 19.34 -5.19
CA THR A 83 2.30 19.96 -4.89
C THR A 83 2.30 20.74 -3.59
N MET A 84 2.93 20.19 -2.54
CA MET A 84 2.94 20.78 -1.20
C MET A 84 4.15 21.68 -0.94
N LEU A 85 5.11 21.74 -1.88
CA LEU A 85 6.38 22.47 -1.75
C LEU A 85 7.15 22.06 -0.48
N VAL A 86 7.14 20.77 -0.15
CA VAL A 86 7.82 20.19 1.00
C VAL A 86 9.04 19.39 0.59
N ASN A 87 9.95 19.23 1.53
CA ASN A 87 11.11 18.35 1.35
C ASN A 87 11.25 17.45 2.57
N PHE A 88 11.52 16.17 2.35
CA PHE A 88 11.77 15.16 3.38
C PHE A 88 12.68 14.06 2.82
N ASP A 89 13.21 13.22 3.68
CA ASP A 89 14.07 12.11 3.31
C ASP A 89 13.24 10.98 2.70
N ASP A 90 13.48 10.70 1.40
CA ASP A 90 12.73 9.71 0.63
C ASP A 90 13.13 8.29 1.01
N GLU A 91 14.42 8.06 1.27
CA GLU A 91 14.92 6.74 1.61
C GLU A 91 14.38 6.31 2.98
N GLU A 92 14.42 7.23 3.95
CA GLU A 92 13.87 6.98 5.28
C GLU A 92 12.36 6.71 5.22
N LEU A 93 11.60 7.52 4.47
CA LEU A 93 10.16 7.28 4.31
C LEU A 93 9.88 5.94 3.61
N PHE A 94 10.66 5.60 2.59
CA PHE A 94 10.47 4.33 1.87
C PHE A 94 10.68 3.12 2.78
N GLU A 95 11.76 3.11 3.57
CA GLU A 95 12.03 2.01 4.50
C GLU A 95 10.89 1.78 5.49
N GLU A 96 10.26 2.84 5.96
CA GLU A 96 9.14 2.75 6.90
C GLU A 96 7.83 2.30 6.24
N ILE A 97 7.54 2.78 5.02
CA ILE A 97 6.24 2.53 4.37
C ILE A 97 6.21 1.27 3.49
N LYS A 98 7.35 0.76 3.04
CA LYS A 98 7.41 -0.32 2.04
C LYS A 98 6.63 -1.58 2.44
N SER A 99 6.62 -1.93 3.73
CA SER A 99 5.86 -3.06 4.25
C SER A 99 4.34 -2.84 4.21
N HIS A 100 3.89 -1.59 4.24
CA HIS A 100 2.48 -1.22 4.15
C HIS A 100 2.04 -0.99 2.70
N LEU A 101 2.90 -0.43 1.87
CA LEU A 101 2.58 0.00 0.51
C LEU A 101 2.16 -1.17 -0.39
N GLY A 102 2.85 -2.31 -0.32
CA GLY A 102 2.50 -3.50 -1.08
C GLY A 102 1.08 -4.03 -0.76
N PRO A 103 0.75 -4.31 0.52
CA PRO A 103 -0.60 -4.67 0.93
C PRO A 103 -1.67 -3.63 0.58
N LEU A 104 -1.37 -2.34 0.68
CA LEU A 104 -2.27 -1.26 0.30
C LEU A 104 -2.60 -1.32 -1.20
N ILE A 105 -1.58 -1.47 -2.06
CA ILE A 105 -1.77 -1.61 -3.50
C ILE A 105 -2.61 -2.85 -3.81
N ASN A 106 -2.37 -3.98 -3.14
CA ASN A 106 -3.20 -5.17 -3.30
C ASN A 106 -4.67 -4.90 -2.95
N ARG A 107 -4.94 -4.23 -1.83
CA ARG A 107 -6.31 -3.87 -1.44
C ARG A 107 -6.96 -2.96 -2.47
N LEU A 108 -6.21 -2.01 -2.99
CA LEU A 108 -6.68 -1.09 -4.03
C LEU A 108 -7.07 -1.83 -5.32
N ILE A 109 -6.21 -2.75 -5.79
CA ILE A 109 -6.45 -3.57 -6.97
C ILE A 109 -7.68 -4.47 -6.82
N PHE A 110 -7.84 -5.09 -5.66
CA PHE A 110 -8.93 -6.02 -5.40
C PHE A 110 -10.20 -5.35 -4.82
N HIS A 111 -10.21 -4.01 -4.72
CA HIS A 111 -11.32 -3.24 -4.15
C HIS A 111 -11.74 -3.72 -2.75
N VAL A 112 -10.74 -4.04 -1.91
CA VAL A 112 -10.95 -4.43 -0.52
C VAL A 112 -10.64 -3.24 0.36
N GLN A 113 -11.56 -2.89 1.25
CA GLN A 113 -11.39 -1.78 2.18
C GLN A 113 -10.59 -2.19 3.41
N ALA A 114 -9.72 -1.33 3.88
CA ALA A 114 -9.15 -1.45 5.23
C ALA A 114 -10.17 -0.94 6.27
N ASN A 115 -10.16 -1.56 7.45
CA ASN A 115 -10.95 -1.03 8.55
C ASN A 115 -10.36 0.30 9.03
N ASP A 116 -11.18 1.33 9.13
CA ASP A 116 -10.80 2.59 9.77
C ASP A 116 -10.79 2.44 11.29
N ILE A 117 -9.63 2.08 11.84
CA ILE A 117 -9.44 1.97 13.29
C ILE A 117 -9.28 3.32 13.98
N PHE A 118 -9.06 4.39 13.22
CA PHE A 118 -8.84 5.75 13.73
C PHE A 118 -10.10 6.62 13.72
N HIS A 119 -11.19 6.13 13.14
CA HIS A 119 -12.49 6.82 13.08
C HIS A 119 -12.40 8.30 12.64
N GLY A 120 -11.51 8.59 11.67
CA GLY A 120 -11.29 9.94 11.15
C GLY A 120 -10.44 10.86 12.04
N GLU A 121 -9.96 10.41 13.19
CA GLU A 121 -9.15 11.26 14.09
C GLU A 121 -7.84 11.74 13.47
N VAL A 122 -7.24 10.94 12.59
CA VAL A 122 -5.96 11.27 11.93
C VAL A 122 -6.07 12.58 11.13
N GLN A 123 -7.18 12.79 10.43
CA GLN A 123 -7.42 14.02 9.68
C GLN A 123 -7.42 15.25 10.59
N THR A 124 -8.02 15.12 11.78
CA THR A 124 -8.12 16.23 12.74
C THR A 124 -6.79 16.47 13.46
N GLN A 125 -6.08 15.41 13.84
CA GLN A 125 -4.85 15.50 14.60
C GLN A 125 -3.64 15.91 13.73
N TYR A 126 -3.60 15.47 12.48
CA TYR A 126 -2.46 15.66 11.57
C TYR A 126 -2.92 16.19 10.20
N PRO A 127 -3.59 17.35 10.14
CA PRO A 127 -4.22 17.84 8.91
C PRO A 127 -3.22 18.04 7.77
N PHE A 128 -2.01 18.48 8.05
CA PHE A 128 -0.97 18.69 7.03
C PHE A 128 -0.50 17.37 6.42
N ALA A 129 -0.17 16.39 7.25
CA ALA A 129 0.22 15.05 6.81
C ALA A 129 -0.93 14.33 6.10
N PHE A 130 -2.18 14.61 6.49
CA PHE A 130 -3.37 14.07 5.85
C PHE A 130 -3.55 14.64 4.42
N GLU A 131 -3.29 15.92 4.19
CA GLU A 131 -3.31 16.50 2.84
C GLU A 131 -2.19 15.91 1.96
N MET A 132 -0.99 15.67 2.51
CA MET A 132 0.08 14.94 1.80
C MET A 132 -0.38 13.54 1.40
N ALA A 133 -1.04 12.82 2.29
CA ALA A 133 -1.57 11.50 2.05
C ALA A 133 -2.70 11.47 1.01
N LYS A 134 -3.54 12.50 0.95
CA LYS A 134 -4.55 12.65 -0.11
C LYS A 134 -3.90 12.76 -1.49
N ILE A 135 -2.87 13.61 -1.63
CA ILE A 135 -2.12 13.74 -2.88
C ILE A 135 -1.47 12.41 -3.28
N ALA A 136 -0.89 11.69 -2.30
CA ALA A 136 -0.35 10.35 -2.51
C ALA A 136 -1.44 9.36 -2.97
N GLY A 137 -2.63 9.44 -2.38
CA GLY A 137 -3.80 8.63 -2.74
C GLY A 137 -4.32 8.94 -4.14
N GLU A 138 -4.34 10.20 -4.56
CA GLU A 138 -4.69 10.60 -5.92
C GLU A 138 -3.74 10.01 -6.96
N GLU A 139 -2.43 10.00 -6.67
CA GLU A 139 -1.43 9.39 -7.55
C GLU A 139 -1.62 7.88 -7.66
N LEU A 140 -1.83 7.19 -6.54
CA LEU A 140 -2.15 5.76 -6.53
C LEU A 140 -3.45 5.46 -7.28
N SER A 141 -4.48 6.28 -7.09
CA SER A 141 -5.76 6.14 -7.79
C SER A 141 -5.60 6.31 -9.30
N ALA A 142 -4.75 7.24 -9.73
CA ALA A 142 -4.45 7.45 -11.15
C ALA A 142 -3.71 6.25 -11.77
N ILE A 143 -2.79 5.62 -11.01
CA ILE A 143 -2.03 4.44 -11.47
C ILE A 143 -2.93 3.20 -11.56
N PHE A 144 -3.77 2.96 -10.56
CA PHE A 144 -4.52 1.71 -10.43
C PHE A 144 -6.00 1.80 -10.86
N GLY A 145 -6.50 2.99 -11.18
CA GLY A 145 -7.87 3.21 -11.63
C GLY A 145 -8.93 2.99 -10.54
N SER A 146 -8.56 3.08 -9.27
CA SER A 146 -9.44 2.87 -8.13
C SER A 146 -9.18 3.92 -7.05
N GLU A 147 -10.23 4.49 -6.47
CA GLU A 147 -10.11 5.50 -5.42
C GLU A 147 -9.62 4.89 -4.10
N LEU A 148 -8.74 5.62 -3.41
CA LEU A 148 -8.26 5.25 -2.09
C LEU A 148 -9.27 5.65 -1.03
N GLU A 149 -9.61 4.71 -0.16
CA GLU A 149 -10.51 4.95 0.97
C GLU A 149 -9.87 5.88 2.02
N LEU A 150 -10.70 6.63 2.75
CA LEU A 150 -10.23 7.55 3.80
C LEU A 150 -9.42 6.86 4.89
N SER A 151 -9.73 5.60 5.20
CA SER A 151 -8.96 4.75 6.11
C SER A 151 -7.52 4.56 5.65
N GLU A 152 -7.30 4.26 4.38
CA GLU A 152 -5.96 4.08 3.79
C GLU A 152 -5.21 5.42 3.74
N ILE A 153 -5.91 6.51 3.41
CA ILE A 153 -5.33 7.87 3.47
C ILE A 153 -4.87 8.18 4.90
N GLY A 154 -5.66 7.80 5.91
CA GLY A 154 -5.29 7.94 7.32
C GLY A 154 -4.00 7.18 7.66
N TYR A 155 -3.84 5.95 7.21
CA TYR A 155 -2.61 5.19 7.40
C TYR A 155 -1.41 5.85 6.71
N LEU A 156 -1.55 6.30 5.47
CA LEU A 156 -0.49 7.03 4.77
C LEU A 156 -0.10 8.31 5.49
N ALA A 157 -1.07 9.03 6.04
CA ALA A 157 -0.85 10.27 6.78
C ALA A 157 0.04 10.05 8.02
N LEU A 158 -0.08 8.93 8.70
CA LEU A 158 0.77 8.62 9.85
C LEU A 158 2.25 8.47 9.45
N TYR A 159 2.55 7.89 8.28
CA TYR A 159 3.91 7.81 7.78
C TYR A 159 4.46 9.19 7.41
N PHE A 160 3.67 10.03 6.78
CA PHE A 160 4.08 11.43 6.49
C PHE A 160 4.29 12.22 7.77
N GLU A 161 3.42 12.10 8.75
CA GLU A 161 3.59 12.77 10.05
C GLU A 161 4.86 12.29 10.76
N MET A 162 5.16 11.01 10.73
CA MET A 162 6.36 10.45 11.33
C MET A 162 7.63 11.07 10.73
N ILE A 163 7.75 11.13 9.40
CA ILE A 163 8.92 11.69 8.74
C ILE A 163 9.07 13.20 8.99
N LEU A 164 7.96 13.94 9.01
CA LEU A 164 7.96 15.37 9.35
C LEU A 164 8.44 15.63 10.78
N ARG A 165 8.03 14.81 11.74
CA ARG A 165 8.50 14.90 13.14
C ARG A 165 9.98 14.62 13.28
N LYS A 166 10.50 13.60 12.61
CA LYS A 166 11.93 13.26 12.62
C LYS A 166 12.75 14.43 12.13
N GLN A 167 12.37 15.05 11.01
CA GLN A 167 13.05 16.23 10.47
C GLN A 167 13.03 17.43 11.42
N ASN A 168 11.85 17.73 12.00
CA ASN A 168 11.72 18.84 12.94
C ASN A 168 12.59 18.62 14.21
N SER A 169 12.77 17.38 14.62
CA SER A 169 13.62 17.02 15.75
C SER A 169 15.10 17.20 15.44
N ALA A 170 15.53 16.84 14.22
CA ALA A 170 16.89 17.02 13.74
C ALA A 170 17.27 18.51 13.65
N VAL A 171 16.37 19.36 13.14
CA VAL A 171 16.57 20.82 13.05
C VAL A 171 16.67 21.46 14.45
N LYS A 172 15.86 21.04 15.40
CA LYS A 172 15.91 21.53 16.81
C LYS A 172 17.21 21.11 17.52
N GLY A 173 17.73 19.93 17.23
CA GLY A 173 19.02 19.44 17.74
C GLY A 173 20.19 20.30 17.24
N SER A 174 20.24 20.62 15.95
CA SER A 174 21.27 21.46 15.35
C SER A 174 21.27 22.90 15.86
N ARG A 175 20.08 23.48 16.12
CA ARG A 175 19.98 24.84 16.68
C ARG A 175 20.48 24.97 18.13
N LYS A 176 20.41 23.89 18.94
CA LYS A 176 20.94 23.90 20.30
C LYS A 176 22.47 23.88 20.37
N GLN A 177 23.15 23.40 19.32
CA GLN A 177 24.63 23.40 19.27
C GLN A 177 25.24 24.76 18.87
N ILE A 178 24.46 25.64 18.25
CA ILE A 178 24.96 26.97 17.80
C ILE A 178 24.82 28.03 18.92
N ALA A 179 24.11 27.77 20.00
CA ALA A 179 23.85 28.73 21.10
C ALA A 179 24.87 28.68 22.21
N VAL A 180 26.01 28.01 22.06
CA VAL A 180 27.10 27.91 23.02
C VAL A 180 28.41 28.26 22.33
N VAL A 181 28.57 29.53 21.98
CA VAL A 181 29.87 30.19 21.73
C VAL A 181 29.77 31.60 22.27
#